data_b459fca59b1905e83b323d4180889ffe
#
_entry.id   b459fca59b1905e83b323d4180889ffe
#
_cell.length_a   1.000
_cell.length_b   1.000
_cell.length_c   1.000
_cell.angle_alpha   90.00
_cell.angle_beta   90.00
_cell.angle_gamma   90.00
#
_symmetry.space_group_name_H-M   'P 1'
#
loop_
_entity.id
_entity.type
_entity.pdbx_description
1 polymer ?
#
loop_
_entity_poly.entity_id
_entity_poly.type
_entity_poly.pdbx_seq_one_letter_code
_entity_poly.pdbx_strand_id
1 'polypeptide(L)'
;TKISIREEFPNEAHHFTPWLKENLHYIGEKLHLSFTDEVQTEVEVGKYRCDVLAHTIDGRRVVIENQFGHADHDHFGKVVTYAAGLEADVVIWIAEDFWEPHITAINWLNSKTSEETLSFFAIKVGLIKIEDSKSALDVTIVKQPDDWGRQIKTERITRERSERSLKYHEFWQHFVKYFEKLKNKNPSYGHYVNIPSEIPNYPFTFMFTHGKFPAIQLYLQGDTNDKIFEKLKSHQVELESILPNLEWGFIGGKTVKVIRITREKECVFSDKDREEVMVWFSKTMQKFENAFNPLLKSFDSSSF
;
A
#
# COMPACT_ATOMS: atom_id res chain seq x y z
N THR A 1 9.65 -4.95 34.42
CA THR A 1 8.30 -5.51 34.62
C THR A 1 7.50 -5.38 33.37
N LYS A 2 6.73 -6.40 32.96
CA LYS A 2 5.73 -6.27 31.90
C LYS A 2 4.56 -5.44 32.41
N ILE A 3 4.10 -4.51 31.57
CA ILE A 3 2.95 -3.65 31.85
C ILE A 3 1.93 -3.80 30.70
N SER A 4 0.69 -3.40 30.94
CA SER A 4 -0.35 -3.45 29.92
C SER A 4 -0.04 -2.49 28.78
N ILE A 5 -0.27 -2.92 27.56
CA ILE A 5 -0.14 -2.05 26.39
C ILE A 5 -1.09 -0.84 26.47
N ARG A 6 -2.22 -1.00 27.18
CA ARG A 6 -3.22 0.04 27.40
C ARG A 6 -2.77 1.17 28.32
N GLU A 7 -1.66 1.01 29.04
CA GLU A 7 -1.08 2.08 29.84
C GLU A 7 -0.49 3.20 28.98
N GLU A 8 0.09 2.86 27.84
CA GLU A 8 0.63 3.83 26.87
C GLU A 8 -0.36 4.11 25.73
N PHE A 9 -1.14 3.10 25.34
CA PHE A 9 -2.09 3.17 24.23
C PHE A 9 -3.51 2.81 24.72
N PRO A 10 -4.25 3.77 25.31
CA PRO A 10 -5.58 3.50 25.86
C PRO A 10 -6.60 2.96 24.85
N ASN A 11 -6.42 3.28 23.56
CA ASN A 11 -7.28 2.83 22.47
C ASN A 11 -6.43 2.39 21.27
N GLU A 12 -6.80 1.27 20.69
CA GLU A 12 -6.09 0.64 19.57
C GLU A 12 -6.12 1.55 18.32
N ALA A 13 -7.31 1.84 17.79
CA ALA A 13 -7.47 2.58 16.56
C ALA A 13 -7.00 4.04 16.65
N HIS A 14 -7.16 4.68 17.82
CA HIS A 14 -6.84 6.10 17.99
C HIS A 14 -5.43 6.37 18.52
N HIS A 15 -4.76 5.38 19.12
CA HIS A 15 -3.45 5.57 19.73
C HIS A 15 -2.40 4.61 19.18
N PHE A 16 -2.68 3.30 19.17
CA PHE A 16 -1.70 2.30 18.78
C PHE A 16 -1.50 2.25 17.26
N THR A 17 -2.58 2.22 16.46
CA THR A 17 -2.48 2.19 14.99
C THR A 17 -1.77 3.43 14.42
N PRO A 18 -2.07 4.68 14.86
CA PRO A 18 -1.29 5.86 14.45
C PRO A 18 0.17 5.80 14.86
N TRP A 19 0.45 5.36 16.09
CA TRP A 19 1.82 5.16 16.57
C TRP A 19 2.55 4.11 15.73
N LEU A 20 1.91 2.98 15.45
CA LEU A 20 2.46 1.89 14.64
C LEU A 20 2.84 2.38 13.24
N LYS A 21 1.99 3.19 12.60
CA LYS A 21 2.26 3.83 11.31
C LYS A 21 3.59 4.59 11.31
N GLU A 22 3.85 5.37 12.34
CA GLU A 22 5.06 6.19 12.46
C GLU A 22 6.29 5.37 12.88
N ASN A 23 6.06 4.18 13.46
CA ASN A 23 7.09 3.36 14.08
C ASN A 23 7.22 1.96 13.49
N LEU A 24 6.82 1.77 12.22
CA LEU A 24 6.89 0.47 11.53
C LEU A 24 8.31 -0.13 11.49
N HIS A 25 9.34 0.70 11.62
CA HIS A 25 10.72 0.24 11.66
C HIS A 25 10.98 -0.75 12.81
N TYR A 26 10.31 -0.64 13.97
CA TYR A 26 10.46 -1.61 15.07
C TYR A 26 9.98 -3.01 14.68
N ILE A 27 8.87 -3.08 13.92
CA ILE A 27 8.37 -4.36 13.38
C ILE A 27 9.28 -4.82 12.23
N GLY A 28 9.67 -3.89 11.36
CA GLY A 28 10.56 -4.16 10.22
C GLY A 28 11.89 -4.77 10.62
N GLU A 29 12.56 -4.22 11.64
CA GLU A 29 13.81 -4.75 12.17
C GLU A 29 13.68 -6.21 12.63
N LYS A 30 12.57 -6.54 13.31
CA LYS A 30 12.31 -7.92 13.78
C LYS A 30 12.03 -8.90 12.64
N LEU A 31 11.37 -8.43 11.58
CA LEU A 31 10.97 -9.25 10.43
C LEU A 31 11.96 -9.17 9.25
N HIS A 32 13.03 -8.40 9.37
CA HIS A 32 13.95 -8.08 8.27
C HIS A 32 13.22 -7.48 7.06
N LEU A 33 12.23 -6.62 7.32
CA LEU A 33 11.49 -5.84 6.34
C LEU A 33 11.90 -4.37 6.42
N SER A 34 12.21 -3.77 5.28
CA SER A 34 12.48 -2.33 5.19
C SER A 34 11.28 -1.66 4.54
N PHE A 35 10.56 -0.83 5.29
CA PHE A 35 9.40 -0.11 4.80
C PHE A 35 9.75 1.19 4.11
N THR A 36 8.91 1.61 3.17
CA THR A 36 8.91 2.96 2.61
C THR A 36 8.11 3.91 3.51
N ASP A 37 8.18 5.21 3.24
CA ASP A 37 7.37 6.22 3.95
C ASP A 37 5.88 6.19 3.51
N GLU A 38 5.53 5.37 2.51
CA GLU A 38 4.16 5.25 1.99
C GLU A 38 3.34 4.29 2.87
N VAL A 39 2.80 4.81 3.96
CA VAL A 39 1.98 4.06 4.92
C VAL A 39 0.59 4.68 5.00
N GLN A 40 -0.42 3.86 4.74
CA GLN A 40 -1.83 4.24 4.84
C GLN A 40 -2.48 3.52 6.02
N THR A 41 -3.44 4.17 6.66
CA THR A 41 -4.24 3.57 7.74
C THR A 41 -5.71 3.56 7.36
N GLU A 42 -6.49 2.65 7.97
CA GLU A 42 -7.93 2.55 7.77
C GLU A 42 -8.32 2.38 6.30
N VAL A 43 -7.58 1.52 5.58
CA VAL A 43 -7.78 1.29 4.14
C VAL A 43 -8.99 0.42 3.91
N GLU A 44 -9.96 0.90 3.13
CA GLU A 44 -11.19 0.19 2.85
C GLU A 44 -10.99 -1.09 2.03
N VAL A 45 -11.56 -2.18 2.50
CA VAL A 45 -11.61 -3.48 1.81
C VAL A 45 -13.04 -4.02 1.90
N GLY A 46 -13.85 -3.70 0.93
CA GLY A 46 -15.30 -3.99 0.97
C GLY A 46 -15.99 -3.23 2.10
N LYS A 47 -16.61 -3.94 3.02
CA LYS A 47 -17.26 -3.35 4.21
C LYS A 47 -16.32 -3.26 5.43
N TYR A 48 -15.08 -3.69 5.29
CA TYR A 48 -14.08 -3.70 6.34
C TYR A 48 -13.02 -2.64 6.08
N ARG A 49 -12.19 -2.39 7.09
CA ARG A 49 -11.03 -1.48 7.00
C ARG A 49 -9.81 -2.20 7.52
N CYS A 50 -8.75 -2.18 6.73
CA CYS A 50 -7.43 -2.67 7.11
C CYS A 50 -6.73 -1.59 7.92
N ASP A 51 -6.21 -1.95 9.08
CA ASP A 51 -5.59 -0.99 9.99
C ASP A 51 -4.41 -0.27 9.36
N VAL A 52 -3.48 -1.02 8.73
CA VAL A 52 -2.31 -0.44 8.07
C VAL A 52 -2.02 -1.17 6.76
N LEU A 53 -1.85 -0.39 5.70
CA LEU A 53 -1.28 -0.81 4.43
C LEU A 53 0.05 -0.09 4.23
N ALA A 54 1.13 -0.87 4.08
CA ALA A 54 2.47 -0.36 3.88
C ALA A 54 3.13 -1.02 2.67
N HIS A 55 4.25 -0.45 2.24
CA HIS A 55 5.08 -1.02 1.18
C HIS A 55 6.51 -1.16 1.67
N THR A 56 7.15 -2.26 1.30
CA THR A 56 8.58 -2.42 1.54
C THR A 56 9.40 -1.76 0.43
N ILE A 57 10.66 -1.47 0.72
CA ILE A 57 11.60 -0.89 -0.26
C ILE A 57 11.76 -1.79 -1.50
N ASP A 58 11.67 -3.11 -1.33
CA ASP A 58 11.70 -4.10 -2.42
C ASP A 58 10.36 -4.28 -3.14
N GLY A 59 9.37 -3.43 -2.84
CA GLY A 59 8.10 -3.31 -3.56
C GLY A 59 7.01 -4.28 -3.12
N ARG A 60 7.17 -5.00 -2.02
CA ARG A 60 6.11 -5.86 -1.46
C ARG A 60 5.03 -5.03 -0.78
N ARG A 61 3.79 -5.43 -0.98
CA ARG A 61 2.63 -4.87 -0.29
C ARG A 61 2.41 -5.60 1.03
N VAL A 62 2.38 -4.83 2.11
CA VAL A 62 2.26 -5.35 3.48
C VAL A 62 0.95 -4.90 4.10
N VAL A 63 0.14 -5.85 4.49
CA VAL A 63 -1.09 -5.62 5.27
C VAL A 63 -0.80 -5.93 6.72
N ILE A 64 -1.20 -5.01 7.61
CA ILE A 64 -1.08 -5.19 9.05
C ILE A 64 -2.45 -5.02 9.69
N GLU A 65 -2.86 -6.01 10.44
CA GLU A 65 -4.02 -5.96 11.33
C GLU A 65 -3.53 -6.05 12.76
N ASN A 66 -3.97 -5.14 13.61
CA ASN A 66 -3.60 -5.13 15.01
C ASN A 66 -4.84 -5.21 15.89
N GLN A 67 -4.70 -5.87 17.04
CA GLN A 67 -5.73 -5.94 18.05
C GLN A 67 -5.15 -5.99 19.46
N PHE A 68 -5.87 -5.45 20.43
CA PHE A 68 -5.56 -5.64 21.83
C PHE A 68 -6.19 -6.91 22.37
N GLY A 69 -5.52 -7.53 23.34
CA GLY A 69 -5.94 -8.79 23.90
C GLY A 69 -5.51 -10.00 23.07
N HIS A 70 -6.25 -11.09 23.24
CA HIS A 70 -5.98 -12.32 22.50
C HIS A 70 -6.48 -12.25 21.07
N ALA A 71 -5.72 -12.82 20.15
CA ALA A 71 -6.13 -13.06 18.78
C ALA A 71 -7.46 -13.83 18.72
N ASP A 72 -8.37 -13.44 17.83
CA ASP A 72 -9.71 -14.02 17.66
C ASP A 72 -10.06 -14.35 16.21
N HIS A 73 -11.17 -15.04 16.01
CA HIS A 73 -11.60 -15.48 14.68
C HIS A 73 -12.07 -14.34 13.78
N ASP A 74 -12.59 -13.25 14.35
CA ASP A 74 -13.04 -12.10 13.57
C ASP A 74 -11.84 -11.43 12.89
N HIS A 75 -10.78 -11.15 13.66
CA HIS A 75 -9.54 -10.60 13.11
C HIS A 75 -8.82 -11.58 12.19
N PHE A 76 -8.85 -12.87 12.47
CA PHE A 76 -8.32 -13.86 11.52
C PHE A 76 -9.05 -13.82 10.17
N GLY A 77 -10.37 -13.69 10.19
CA GLY A 77 -11.18 -13.51 8.97
C GLY A 77 -10.82 -12.23 8.22
N LYS A 78 -10.62 -11.12 8.93
CA LYS A 78 -10.18 -9.85 8.36
C LYS A 78 -8.81 -9.97 7.71
N VAL A 79 -7.83 -10.54 8.41
CA VAL A 79 -6.45 -10.76 7.92
C VAL A 79 -6.44 -11.47 6.56
N VAL A 80 -7.22 -12.56 6.42
CA VAL A 80 -7.33 -13.30 5.15
C VAL A 80 -8.06 -12.48 4.08
N THR A 81 -9.11 -11.76 4.47
CA THR A 81 -9.87 -10.89 3.57
C THR A 81 -9.02 -9.76 3.01
N TYR A 82 -8.20 -9.12 3.86
CA TYR A 82 -7.30 -8.05 3.44
C TYR A 82 -6.17 -8.55 2.57
N ALA A 83 -5.62 -9.73 2.88
CA ALA A 83 -4.62 -10.38 2.04
C ALA A 83 -5.11 -10.52 0.60
N ALA A 84 -6.33 -11.02 0.43
CA ALA A 84 -6.93 -11.21 -0.88
C ALA A 84 -7.37 -9.89 -1.53
N GLY A 85 -8.04 -9.00 -0.77
CA GLY A 85 -8.61 -7.76 -1.31
C GLY A 85 -7.58 -6.71 -1.69
N LEU A 86 -6.44 -6.70 -1.02
CA LEU A 86 -5.34 -5.78 -1.28
C LEU A 86 -4.17 -6.42 -2.04
N GLU A 87 -4.31 -7.68 -2.47
CA GLU A 87 -3.24 -8.42 -3.16
C GLU A 87 -1.91 -8.34 -2.39
N ALA A 88 -1.97 -8.63 -1.08
CA ALA A 88 -0.82 -8.52 -0.21
C ALA A 88 0.25 -9.57 -0.51
N ASP A 89 1.51 -9.19 -0.42
CA ASP A 89 2.66 -10.11 -0.43
C ASP A 89 3.03 -10.56 0.99
N VAL A 90 2.71 -9.72 1.98
CA VAL A 90 3.00 -9.97 3.39
C VAL A 90 1.81 -9.56 4.24
N VAL A 91 1.45 -10.41 5.18
CA VAL A 91 0.41 -10.15 6.17
C VAL A 91 1.02 -10.25 7.56
N ILE A 92 0.82 -9.21 8.37
CA ILE A 92 1.30 -9.15 9.74
C ILE A 92 0.09 -9.01 10.66
N TRP A 93 -0.15 -10.02 11.47
CA TRP A 93 -1.18 -9.97 12.50
C TRP A 93 -0.54 -9.71 13.85
N ILE A 94 -0.91 -8.61 14.49
CA ILE A 94 -0.38 -8.16 15.77
C ILE A 94 -1.46 -8.32 16.84
N ALA A 95 -1.12 -8.99 17.96
CA ALA A 95 -1.98 -9.11 19.12
C ALA A 95 -1.17 -9.16 20.42
N GLU A 96 -1.80 -8.99 21.59
CA GLU A 96 -1.12 -9.17 22.87
C GLU A 96 -0.84 -10.64 23.17
N ASP A 97 -1.68 -11.57 22.65
CA ASP A 97 -1.44 -13.01 22.73
C ASP A 97 -2.19 -13.79 21.64
N PHE A 98 -1.79 -15.04 21.43
CA PHE A 98 -2.37 -15.92 20.42
C PHE A 98 -2.76 -17.26 21.01
N TRP A 99 -3.94 -17.75 20.64
CA TRP A 99 -4.34 -19.14 20.92
C TRP A 99 -3.70 -20.10 19.91
N GLU A 100 -3.34 -21.29 20.38
CA GLU A 100 -2.72 -22.32 19.55
C GLU A 100 -3.45 -22.62 18.23
N PRO A 101 -4.79 -22.65 18.16
CA PRO A 101 -5.51 -22.83 16.89
C PRO A 101 -5.21 -21.76 15.84
N HIS A 102 -5.02 -20.50 16.25
CA HIS A 102 -4.67 -19.41 15.31
C HIS A 102 -3.25 -19.56 14.79
N ILE A 103 -2.30 -19.93 15.66
CA ILE A 103 -0.92 -20.20 15.28
C ILE A 103 -0.86 -21.37 14.29
N THR A 104 -1.61 -22.44 14.56
CA THR A 104 -1.73 -23.59 13.67
C THR A 104 -2.33 -23.21 12.32
N ALA A 105 -3.36 -22.35 12.30
CA ALA A 105 -3.98 -21.88 11.06
C ALA A 105 -3.01 -21.02 10.22
N ILE A 106 -2.25 -20.11 10.85
CA ILE A 106 -1.22 -19.31 10.18
C ILE A 106 -0.11 -20.23 9.62
N ASN A 107 0.32 -21.22 10.39
CA ASN A 107 1.30 -22.20 9.93
C ASN A 107 0.81 -22.97 8.71
N TRP A 108 -0.46 -23.38 8.73
CA TRP A 108 -1.08 -24.07 7.59
C TRP A 108 -1.14 -23.14 6.37
N LEU A 109 -1.56 -21.88 6.51
CA LEU A 109 -1.54 -20.90 5.41
C LEU A 109 -0.14 -20.77 4.83
N ASN A 110 0.88 -20.55 5.65
CA ASN A 110 2.28 -20.48 5.20
C ASN A 110 2.76 -21.77 4.49
N SER A 111 2.21 -22.93 4.85
CA SER A 111 2.52 -24.19 4.16
C SER A 111 1.84 -24.34 2.79
N LYS A 112 0.81 -23.54 2.49
CA LYS A 112 0.02 -23.53 1.25
C LYS A 112 0.36 -22.38 0.32
N THR A 113 0.99 -21.34 0.85
CA THR A 113 1.51 -20.23 0.07
C THR A 113 3.02 -20.36 -0.05
N SER A 114 3.61 -19.76 -1.09
CA SER A 114 5.06 -19.59 -1.14
C SER A 114 5.39 -18.19 -0.63
N GLU A 115 6.58 -18.04 -0.07
CA GLU A 115 7.08 -16.73 0.38
C GLU A 115 7.16 -15.70 -0.75
N GLU A 116 7.25 -16.18 -1.99
CA GLU A 116 7.22 -15.37 -3.19
C GLU A 116 5.83 -14.79 -3.50
N THR A 117 4.79 -15.47 -3.01
CA THR A 117 3.40 -15.09 -3.30
C THR A 117 2.72 -14.43 -2.11
N LEU A 118 2.85 -15.02 -0.92
CA LEU A 118 2.19 -14.50 0.28
C LEU A 118 2.81 -15.11 1.54
N SER A 119 3.18 -14.27 2.49
CA SER A 119 3.75 -14.64 3.78
C SER A 119 2.89 -14.13 4.94
N PHE A 120 2.59 -14.99 5.91
CA PHE A 120 1.84 -14.63 7.12
C PHE A 120 2.73 -14.61 8.35
N PHE A 121 2.62 -13.54 9.13
CA PHE A 121 3.30 -13.37 10.42
C PHE A 121 2.30 -13.18 11.54
N ALA A 122 2.52 -13.84 12.67
CA ALA A 122 1.87 -13.57 13.94
C ALA A 122 2.89 -12.94 14.89
N ILE A 123 2.59 -11.75 15.38
CA ILE A 123 3.46 -10.98 16.26
C ILE A 123 2.75 -10.67 17.57
N LYS A 124 3.38 -11.04 18.65
CA LYS A 124 2.95 -10.65 19.98
C LYS A 124 3.60 -9.34 20.37
N VAL A 125 2.80 -8.40 20.84
CA VAL A 125 3.27 -7.12 21.36
C VAL A 125 2.92 -6.95 22.82
N GLY A 126 3.79 -6.27 23.55
CA GLY A 126 3.61 -5.91 24.95
C GLY A 126 4.50 -4.73 25.29
N LEU A 127 4.44 -4.28 26.53
CA LEU A 127 5.32 -3.23 27.03
C LEU A 127 6.18 -3.76 28.17
N ILE A 128 7.43 -3.31 28.20
CA ILE A 128 8.38 -3.56 29.29
C ILE A 128 8.78 -2.22 29.87
N LYS A 129 8.77 -2.14 31.20
CA LYS A 129 9.27 -0.98 31.95
C LYS A 129 10.32 -1.43 32.95
N ILE A 130 11.43 -0.71 33.00
CA ILE A 130 12.51 -0.93 33.97
C ILE A 130 12.49 0.26 34.92
N GLU A 131 12.05 0.01 36.18
CA GLU A 131 11.89 1.04 37.22
C GLU A 131 11.09 2.25 36.71
N ASP A 132 11.63 3.46 36.83
CA ASP A 132 10.99 4.71 36.39
C ASP A 132 11.37 5.11 34.98
N SER A 133 11.92 4.19 34.17
CA SER A 133 12.25 4.46 32.78
C SER A 133 11.00 4.63 31.91
N LYS A 134 11.17 5.17 30.70
CA LYS A 134 10.12 5.10 29.66
C LYS A 134 9.85 3.64 29.31
N SER A 135 8.61 3.34 28.98
CA SER A 135 8.21 2.01 28.51
C SER A 135 8.86 1.71 27.15
N ALA A 136 9.24 0.46 26.95
CA ALA A 136 9.76 -0.03 25.68
C ALA A 136 8.80 -1.08 25.10
N LEU A 137 8.61 -1.07 23.79
CA LEU A 137 7.82 -2.08 23.10
C LEU A 137 8.57 -3.42 23.09
N ASP A 138 7.90 -4.46 23.57
CA ASP A 138 8.36 -5.85 23.50
C ASP A 138 7.68 -6.51 22.27
N VAL A 139 8.47 -6.89 21.28
CA VAL A 139 7.99 -7.50 20.04
C VAL A 139 8.53 -8.92 19.94
N THR A 140 7.62 -9.89 19.94
CA THR A 140 7.95 -11.31 19.82
C THR A 140 7.28 -11.92 18.59
N ILE A 141 8.06 -12.54 17.71
CA ILE A 141 7.52 -13.31 16.59
C ILE A 141 7.00 -14.63 17.13
N VAL A 142 5.70 -14.84 17.03
CA VAL A 142 5.02 -16.09 17.43
C VAL A 142 5.06 -17.10 16.32
N LYS A 143 4.78 -16.65 15.07
CA LYS A 143 4.87 -17.47 13.87
C LYS A 143 5.30 -16.63 12.67
N GLN A 144 6.10 -17.26 11.81
CA GLN A 144 6.55 -16.76 10.52
C GLN A 144 6.67 -17.94 9.55
N PRO A 145 6.83 -17.71 8.24
CA PRO A 145 7.15 -18.79 7.29
C PRO A 145 8.39 -19.56 7.74
N ASP A 146 8.37 -20.88 7.59
CA ASP A 146 9.45 -21.74 8.12
C ASP A 146 10.82 -21.49 7.48
N ASP A 147 10.83 -21.06 6.23
CA ASP A 147 12.04 -20.74 5.48
C ASP A 147 12.44 -19.25 5.53
N TRP A 148 11.67 -18.39 6.24
CA TRP A 148 11.94 -16.96 6.34
C TRP A 148 13.37 -16.64 6.83
N GLY A 149 13.89 -17.42 7.75
CA GLY A 149 15.27 -17.30 8.23
C GLY A 149 16.34 -17.94 7.33
N ARG A 150 15.92 -18.73 6.33
CA ARG A 150 16.83 -19.36 5.35
C ARG A 150 16.97 -18.55 4.06
N GLN A 151 16.30 -17.44 3.94
CA GLN A 151 16.17 -16.63 2.73
C GLN A 151 17.44 -15.94 2.24
N ILE A 152 18.52 -16.12 2.89
CA ILE A 152 19.83 -15.87 2.26
C ILE A 152 19.99 -16.67 0.94
N LYS A 153 19.14 -17.70 0.70
CA LYS A 153 19.13 -18.46 -0.56
C LYS A 153 18.19 -17.92 -1.64
N THR A 154 17.23 -17.07 -1.31
CA THR A 154 16.37 -16.41 -2.29
C THR A 154 16.96 -15.05 -2.72
N GLU A 155 18.30 -14.91 -2.62
CA GLU A 155 19.03 -13.76 -3.18
C GLU A 155 18.62 -13.45 -4.62
N ARG A 156 18.12 -14.43 -5.36
CA ARG A 156 17.74 -14.22 -6.75
C ARG A 156 16.42 -13.46 -6.87
N ILE A 157 15.38 -13.81 -6.10
CA ILE A 157 14.07 -13.15 -6.18
C ILE A 157 14.09 -11.81 -5.44
N THR A 158 14.70 -11.77 -4.27
CA THR A 158 14.99 -10.53 -3.56
C THR A 158 15.86 -9.60 -4.41
N ARG A 159 16.81 -10.14 -5.16
CA ARG A 159 17.64 -9.40 -6.11
C ARG A 159 16.82 -8.88 -7.30
N GLU A 160 15.94 -9.68 -7.88
CA GLU A 160 15.06 -9.23 -8.97
C GLU A 160 14.04 -8.17 -8.50
N ARG A 161 13.47 -8.32 -7.31
CA ARG A 161 12.59 -7.31 -6.69
C ARG A 161 13.37 -6.06 -6.29
N SER A 162 14.55 -6.20 -5.68
CA SER A 162 15.40 -5.07 -5.34
C SER A 162 15.96 -4.38 -6.59
N GLU A 163 16.31 -5.09 -7.64
CA GLU A 163 16.70 -4.54 -8.94
C GLU A 163 15.55 -3.75 -9.58
N ARG A 164 14.32 -4.25 -9.46
CA ARG A 164 13.13 -3.53 -9.95
C ARG A 164 12.86 -2.27 -9.12
N SER A 165 12.91 -2.34 -7.81
CA SER A 165 12.79 -1.19 -6.93
C SER A 165 13.86 -0.13 -7.21
N LEU A 166 15.10 -0.55 -7.45
CA LEU A 166 16.18 0.36 -7.84
C LEU A 166 15.89 1.02 -9.20
N LYS A 167 15.37 0.27 -10.19
CA LYS A 167 14.96 0.83 -11.48
C LYS A 167 13.82 1.85 -11.33
N TYR A 168 12.83 1.58 -10.48
CA TYR A 168 11.79 2.56 -10.15
C TYR A 168 12.40 3.78 -9.48
N HIS A 169 13.21 3.59 -8.45
CA HIS A 169 13.84 4.69 -7.74
C HIS A 169 14.68 5.57 -8.68
N GLU A 170 15.51 4.98 -9.52
CA GLU A 170 16.27 5.67 -10.54
C GLU A 170 15.38 6.43 -11.53
N PHE A 171 14.30 5.80 -12.00
CA PHE A 171 13.32 6.47 -12.84
C PHE A 171 12.70 7.68 -12.14
N TRP A 172 12.20 7.50 -10.90
CA TRP A 172 11.58 8.57 -10.14
C TRP A 172 12.55 9.68 -9.77
N GLN A 173 13.83 9.38 -9.50
CA GLN A 173 14.87 10.40 -9.28
C GLN A 173 15.04 11.36 -10.47
N HIS A 174 14.92 10.85 -11.69
CA HIS A 174 14.93 11.67 -12.89
C HIS A 174 13.60 12.40 -13.08
N PHE A 175 12.50 11.70 -12.87
CA PHE A 175 11.16 12.25 -13.10
C PHE A 175 10.78 13.37 -12.13
N VAL A 176 11.14 13.28 -10.84
CA VAL A 176 10.86 14.36 -9.87
C VAL A 176 11.62 15.64 -10.22
N LYS A 177 12.79 15.56 -10.86
CA LYS A 177 13.53 16.73 -11.35
C LYS A 177 12.90 17.31 -12.62
N TYR A 178 12.30 16.46 -13.44
CA TYR A 178 11.70 16.83 -14.72
C TYR A 178 10.28 17.39 -14.56
N PHE A 179 9.48 16.85 -13.63
CA PHE A 179 8.09 17.20 -13.47
C PHE A 179 7.89 18.15 -12.28
N GLU A 180 7.51 19.42 -12.55
CA GLU A 180 7.47 20.54 -11.60
C GLU A 180 6.72 20.21 -10.30
N LYS A 181 5.55 19.56 -10.41
CA LYS A 181 4.69 19.23 -9.26
C LYS A 181 5.31 18.17 -8.31
N LEU A 182 6.38 17.54 -8.71
CA LEU A 182 7.09 16.53 -7.92
C LEU A 182 8.44 17.02 -7.35
N LYS A 183 8.91 18.22 -7.68
CA LYS A 183 10.25 18.72 -7.30
C LYS A 183 10.60 18.63 -5.82
N ASN A 184 9.59 18.69 -4.95
CA ASN A 184 9.79 18.63 -3.49
C ASN A 184 9.48 17.23 -2.91
N LYS A 185 9.23 16.22 -3.75
CA LYS A 185 8.99 14.86 -3.30
C LYS A 185 10.27 14.04 -3.32
N ASN A 186 10.44 13.19 -2.32
CA ASN A 186 11.47 12.17 -2.35
C ASN A 186 11.12 11.11 -3.42
N PRO A 187 12.11 10.64 -4.19
CA PRO A 187 11.89 9.58 -5.16
C PRO A 187 11.41 8.29 -4.48
N SER A 188 10.32 7.72 -4.96
CA SER A 188 9.78 6.46 -4.46
C SER A 188 10.62 5.26 -4.92
N TYR A 189 10.66 4.21 -4.12
CA TYR A 189 11.13 2.87 -4.52
C TYR A 189 9.98 2.01 -5.05
N GLY A 190 8.74 2.48 -4.89
CA GLY A 190 7.54 1.81 -5.37
C GLY A 190 7.28 2.05 -6.87
N HIS A 191 6.35 1.29 -7.40
CA HIS A 191 5.97 1.38 -8.80
C HIS A 191 5.06 2.58 -9.12
N TYR A 192 4.72 3.43 -8.16
CA TYR A 192 3.84 4.58 -8.36
C TYR A 192 4.25 5.83 -7.55
N VAL A 193 3.77 6.99 -8.00
CA VAL A 193 3.88 8.27 -7.30
C VAL A 193 2.58 9.04 -7.47
N ASN A 194 2.03 9.52 -6.35
CA ASN A 194 0.79 10.30 -6.33
C ASN A 194 1.06 11.80 -6.45
N ILE A 195 0.19 12.50 -7.16
CA ILE A 195 0.09 13.96 -7.15
C ILE A 195 -1.33 14.39 -6.73
N PRO A 196 -1.49 15.52 -6.03
CA PRO A 196 -2.81 16.01 -5.66
C PRO A 196 -3.69 16.27 -6.89
N SER A 197 -4.98 15.94 -6.80
CA SER A 197 -6.02 16.42 -7.68
C SER A 197 -6.74 17.63 -7.05
N GLU A 198 -7.77 18.13 -7.72
CA GLU A 198 -8.62 19.23 -7.19
C GLU A 198 -9.53 18.79 -6.03
N ILE A 199 -9.71 17.49 -5.82
CA ILE A 199 -10.46 16.96 -4.66
C ILE A 199 -9.48 16.27 -3.71
N PRO A 200 -9.45 16.65 -2.42
CA PRO A 200 -8.68 15.93 -1.41
C PRO A 200 -9.04 14.43 -1.40
N ASN A 201 -8.06 13.57 -1.14
CA ASN A 201 -8.18 12.10 -1.06
C ASN A 201 -8.39 11.35 -2.40
N TYR A 202 -8.48 12.04 -3.54
CA TYR A 202 -8.56 11.42 -4.87
C TYR A 202 -7.36 11.81 -5.74
N PRO A 203 -6.16 11.26 -5.48
CA PRO A 203 -4.96 11.67 -6.19
C PRO A 203 -4.96 11.18 -7.64
N PHE A 204 -4.26 11.92 -8.49
CA PHE A 204 -3.74 11.36 -9.73
C PHE A 204 -2.46 10.59 -9.43
N THR A 205 -2.26 9.50 -10.13
CA THR A 205 -1.14 8.59 -9.89
C THR A 205 -0.38 8.32 -11.17
N PHE A 206 0.93 8.54 -11.15
CA PHE A 206 1.85 7.95 -12.13
C PHE A 206 2.24 6.56 -11.64
N MET A 207 2.22 5.56 -12.51
CA MET A 207 2.57 4.20 -12.09
C MET A 207 3.10 3.33 -13.22
N PHE A 208 3.64 2.18 -12.86
CA PHE A 208 3.98 1.09 -13.77
C PHE A 208 3.10 -0.12 -13.45
N THR A 209 2.11 -0.40 -14.32
CA THR A 209 1.28 -1.59 -14.21
C THR A 209 2.05 -2.84 -14.65
N HIS A 210 1.75 -4.00 -14.06
CA HIS A 210 2.46 -5.25 -14.33
C HIS A 210 4.00 -5.11 -14.30
N GLY A 211 4.48 -4.15 -13.49
CA GLY A 211 5.90 -3.89 -13.29
C GLY A 211 6.61 -3.16 -14.43
N LYS A 212 5.98 -2.86 -15.55
CA LYS A 212 6.65 -2.29 -16.73
C LYS A 212 5.82 -1.42 -17.67
N PHE A 213 4.50 -1.41 -17.58
CA PHE A 213 3.66 -0.57 -18.44
C PHE A 213 3.36 0.76 -17.75
N PRO A 214 3.88 1.90 -18.28
CA PRO A 214 3.57 3.20 -17.73
C PRO A 214 2.07 3.49 -17.80
N ALA A 215 1.49 3.97 -16.72
CA ALA A 215 0.08 4.32 -16.65
C ALA A 215 -0.15 5.57 -15.80
N ILE A 216 -1.23 6.26 -16.09
CA ILE A 216 -1.76 7.35 -15.29
C ILE A 216 -3.17 6.97 -14.87
N GLN A 217 -3.51 7.18 -13.62
CA GLN A 217 -4.85 6.91 -13.12
C GLN A 217 -5.37 7.97 -12.16
N LEU A 218 -6.69 8.12 -12.13
CA LEU A 218 -7.43 8.70 -11.02
C LEU A 218 -7.87 7.53 -10.13
N TYR A 219 -7.51 7.60 -8.85
CA TYR A 219 -7.79 6.57 -7.86
C TYR A 219 -8.92 7.07 -6.96
N LEU A 220 -10.07 6.38 -6.99
CA LEU A 220 -11.27 6.75 -6.25
C LEU A 220 -11.51 5.74 -5.15
N GLN A 221 -11.27 6.16 -3.91
CA GLN A 221 -11.48 5.36 -2.71
C GLN A 221 -12.30 6.15 -1.69
N GLY A 222 -13.16 5.50 -0.93
CA GLY A 222 -13.98 6.11 0.12
C GLY A 222 -15.48 6.07 -0.15
N ASP A 223 -16.26 6.54 0.80
CA ASP A 223 -17.74 6.41 0.82
C ASP A 223 -18.44 7.13 -0.35
N THR A 224 -17.79 8.13 -0.93
CA THR A 224 -18.33 8.93 -2.04
C THR A 224 -17.82 8.52 -3.42
N ASN A 225 -16.96 7.49 -3.48
CA ASN A 225 -16.33 7.03 -4.73
C ASN A 225 -17.35 6.65 -5.82
N ASP A 226 -18.49 6.04 -5.42
CA ASP A 226 -19.54 5.63 -6.34
C ASP A 226 -20.18 6.82 -7.04
N LYS A 227 -20.53 7.86 -6.29
CA LYS A 227 -21.15 9.08 -6.83
C LYS A 227 -20.22 9.80 -7.79
N ILE A 228 -18.94 9.94 -7.40
CA ILE A 228 -17.92 10.59 -8.22
C ILE A 228 -17.68 9.79 -9.50
N PHE A 229 -17.54 8.48 -9.39
CA PHE A 229 -17.30 7.60 -10.53
C PHE A 229 -18.45 7.64 -11.54
N GLU A 230 -19.71 7.50 -11.09
CA GLU A 230 -20.88 7.53 -11.96
C GLU A 230 -21.05 8.90 -12.64
N LYS A 231 -20.76 9.98 -11.92
CA LYS A 231 -20.78 11.33 -12.49
C LYS A 231 -19.67 11.53 -13.53
N LEU A 232 -18.45 11.06 -13.28
CA LEU A 232 -17.39 11.05 -14.29
C LEU A 232 -17.75 10.17 -15.50
N LYS A 233 -18.37 9.02 -15.24
CA LYS A 233 -18.81 8.10 -16.29
C LYS A 233 -19.90 8.67 -17.18
N SER A 234 -20.73 9.57 -16.66
CA SER A 234 -21.70 10.29 -17.52
C SER A 234 -21.04 11.20 -18.56
N HIS A 235 -19.75 11.55 -18.38
CA HIS A 235 -18.91 12.29 -19.33
C HIS A 235 -17.94 11.38 -20.11
N GLN A 236 -18.15 10.05 -20.09
CA GLN A 236 -17.21 9.09 -20.68
C GLN A 236 -16.85 9.39 -22.12
N VAL A 237 -17.84 9.68 -22.98
CA VAL A 237 -17.63 9.95 -24.42
C VAL A 237 -16.75 11.18 -24.62
N GLU A 238 -16.96 12.24 -23.83
CA GLU A 238 -16.16 13.46 -23.88
C GLU A 238 -14.72 13.17 -23.42
N LEU A 239 -14.56 12.48 -22.29
CA LEU A 239 -13.26 12.14 -21.73
C LEU A 239 -12.46 11.23 -22.66
N GLU A 240 -13.09 10.22 -23.26
CA GLU A 240 -12.44 9.31 -24.22
C GLU A 240 -12.09 10.00 -25.55
N SER A 241 -12.78 11.08 -25.93
CA SER A 241 -12.40 11.89 -27.09
C SER A 241 -11.07 12.64 -26.86
N ILE A 242 -10.77 13.02 -25.61
CA ILE A 242 -9.54 13.72 -25.21
C ILE A 242 -8.42 12.72 -24.91
N LEU A 243 -8.77 11.63 -24.25
CA LEU A 243 -7.90 10.56 -23.79
C LEU A 243 -8.38 9.20 -24.32
N PRO A 244 -8.04 8.86 -25.57
CA PRO A 244 -8.40 7.57 -26.15
C PRO A 244 -7.85 6.41 -25.32
N ASN A 245 -8.58 5.30 -25.25
CA ASN A 245 -8.23 4.09 -24.51
C ASN A 245 -8.24 4.27 -22.98
N LEU A 246 -9.11 5.14 -22.45
CA LEU A 246 -9.39 5.15 -21.00
C LEU A 246 -10.00 3.82 -20.56
N GLU A 247 -9.41 3.23 -19.52
CA GLU A 247 -9.92 2.05 -18.84
C GLU A 247 -10.75 2.51 -17.64
N TRP A 248 -11.98 2.03 -17.56
CA TRP A 248 -12.91 2.25 -16.46
C TRP A 248 -13.07 0.96 -15.68
N GLY A 249 -12.52 0.87 -14.49
CA GLY A 249 -12.43 -0.41 -13.80
C GLY A 249 -12.52 -0.32 -12.29
N PHE A 250 -12.37 -1.49 -11.68
CA PHE A 250 -12.38 -1.70 -10.25
C PHE A 250 -11.11 -2.44 -9.84
N ILE A 251 -10.58 -2.10 -8.67
CA ILE A 251 -9.51 -2.85 -8.02
C ILE A 251 -10.08 -3.45 -6.73
N GLY A 252 -9.72 -4.70 -6.40
CA GLY A 252 -10.12 -5.30 -5.12
C GLY A 252 -11.62 -5.51 -4.94
N GLY A 253 -12.30 -6.12 -5.93
CA GLY A 253 -13.66 -6.63 -5.74
C GLY A 253 -14.79 -5.61 -5.67
N LYS A 254 -14.73 -4.48 -6.37
CA LYS A 254 -15.77 -3.45 -6.55
C LYS A 254 -15.70 -2.23 -5.60
N THR A 255 -14.80 -2.16 -4.65
CA THR A 255 -14.75 -1.04 -3.69
C THR A 255 -13.87 0.11 -4.13
N VAL A 256 -12.80 -0.16 -4.85
CA VAL A 256 -11.91 0.88 -5.38
C VAL A 256 -12.15 1.02 -6.87
N LYS A 257 -12.47 2.23 -7.30
CA LYS A 257 -12.69 2.55 -8.70
C LYS A 257 -11.50 3.31 -9.25
N VAL A 258 -11.12 2.96 -10.47
CA VAL A 258 -10.02 3.61 -11.17
C VAL A 258 -10.44 4.02 -12.57
N ILE A 259 -9.95 5.18 -12.99
CA ILE A 259 -10.00 5.62 -14.37
C ILE A 259 -8.56 5.76 -14.82
N ARG A 260 -8.13 4.94 -15.77
CA ARG A 260 -6.73 4.75 -16.12
C ARG A 260 -6.49 4.90 -17.60
N ILE A 261 -5.32 5.39 -17.95
CA ILE A 261 -4.75 5.26 -19.28
C ILE A 261 -3.39 4.58 -19.19
N THR A 262 -3.23 3.49 -19.92
CA THR A 262 -1.99 2.70 -19.93
C THR A 262 -1.28 2.88 -21.26
N ARG A 263 0.05 3.11 -21.24
CA ARG A 263 0.88 3.13 -22.44
C ARG A 263 1.01 1.71 -22.98
N GLU A 264 0.74 1.50 -24.26
CA GLU A 264 0.81 0.17 -24.90
C GLU A 264 2.26 -0.38 -24.92
N LYS A 265 3.25 0.52 -25.05
CA LYS A 265 4.68 0.14 -25.06
C LYS A 265 5.20 0.02 -23.63
N GLU A 266 5.78 -1.13 -23.31
CA GLU A 266 6.45 -1.34 -22.00
C GLU A 266 7.68 -0.45 -21.82
N CYS A 267 8.05 -0.20 -20.56
CA CYS A 267 9.27 0.48 -20.17
C CYS A 267 10.35 -0.57 -19.86
N VAL A 268 11.45 -0.55 -20.56
CA VAL A 268 12.62 -1.41 -20.31
C VAL A 268 13.67 -0.71 -19.44
N PHE A 269 13.40 0.53 -19.01
CA PHE A 269 14.25 1.35 -18.14
C PHE A 269 15.64 1.68 -18.71
N SER A 270 15.85 1.61 -20.02
CA SER A 270 17.02 2.19 -20.68
C SER A 270 16.94 3.73 -20.67
N ASP A 271 18.05 4.43 -20.81
CA ASP A 271 18.07 5.90 -20.80
C ASP A 271 17.12 6.51 -21.83
N LYS A 272 17.15 6.01 -23.06
CA LYS A 272 16.27 6.46 -24.15
C LYS A 272 14.79 6.20 -23.83
N ASP A 273 14.47 5.03 -23.30
CA ASP A 273 13.10 4.66 -23.01
C ASP A 273 12.58 5.43 -21.78
N ARG A 274 13.46 5.72 -20.80
CA ARG A 274 13.16 6.59 -19.66
C ARG A 274 12.71 7.99 -20.11
N GLU A 275 13.45 8.60 -21.02
CA GLU A 275 13.10 9.92 -21.56
C GLU A 275 11.76 9.88 -22.31
N GLU A 276 11.51 8.86 -23.14
CA GLU A 276 10.24 8.68 -23.83
C GLU A 276 9.07 8.54 -22.85
N VAL A 277 9.26 7.78 -21.75
CA VAL A 277 8.24 7.59 -20.72
C VAL A 277 8.00 8.87 -19.92
N MET A 278 9.04 9.61 -19.55
CA MET A 278 8.90 10.89 -18.85
C MET A 278 8.13 11.91 -19.68
N VAL A 279 8.42 11.99 -20.98
CA VAL A 279 7.69 12.86 -21.91
C VAL A 279 6.23 12.41 -22.04
N TRP A 280 5.99 11.10 -22.15
CA TRP A 280 4.63 10.55 -22.23
C TRP A 280 3.85 10.84 -20.94
N PHE A 281 4.43 10.59 -19.77
CA PHE A 281 3.81 10.90 -18.48
C PHE A 281 3.41 12.37 -18.39
N SER A 282 4.32 13.29 -18.72
CA SER A 282 4.07 14.72 -18.58
C SER A 282 2.97 15.19 -19.53
N LYS A 283 3.01 14.80 -20.81
CA LYS A 283 2.01 15.19 -21.80
C LYS A 283 0.64 14.58 -21.51
N THR A 284 0.63 13.31 -21.09
CA THR A 284 -0.61 12.60 -20.79
C THR A 284 -1.23 13.12 -19.49
N MET A 285 -0.42 13.41 -18.46
CA MET A 285 -0.92 13.98 -17.22
C MET A 285 -1.53 15.37 -17.45
N GLN A 286 -0.92 16.21 -18.26
CA GLN A 286 -1.49 17.51 -18.61
C GLN A 286 -2.88 17.38 -19.24
N LYS A 287 -3.04 16.43 -20.17
CA LYS A 287 -4.35 16.14 -20.78
C LYS A 287 -5.33 15.59 -19.73
N PHE A 288 -4.84 14.71 -18.85
CA PHE A 288 -5.62 14.10 -17.78
C PHE A 288 -6.13 15.17 -16.80
N GLU A 289 -5.26 16.05 -16.34
CA GLU A 289 -5.63 17.17 -15.46
C GLU A 289 -6.62 18.14 -16.14
N ASN A 290 -6.38 18.49 -17.39
CA ASN A 290 -7.27 19.39 -18.13
C ASN A 290 -8.66 18.80 -18.34
N ALA A 291 -8.76 17.49 -18.53
CA ALA A 291 -10.03 16.79 -18.71
C ALA A 291 -10.77 16.56 -17.39
N PHE A 292 -10.06 16.13 -16.33
CA PHE A 292 -10.69 15.71 -15.09
C PHE A 292 -10.87 16.86 -14.06
N ASN A 293 -9.92 17.80 -13.94
CA ASN A 293 -9.99 18.84 -12.91
C ASN A 293 -11.23 19.73 -12.99
N PRO A 294 -11.72 20.16 -14.18
CA PRO A 294 -12.96 20.93 -14.29
C PRO A 294 -14.17 20.17 -13.77
N LEU A 295 -14.24 18.88 -14.07
CA LEU A 295 -15.31 18.00 -13.59
C LEU A 295 -15.20 17.80 -12.09
N LEU A 296 -14.00 17.51 -11.58
CA LEU A 296 -13.75 17.32 -10.16
C LEU A 296 -14.07 18.58 -9.35
N LYS A 297 -13.72 19.79 -9.83
CA LYS A 297 -14.11 21.07 -9.19
C LYS A 297 -15.62 21.29 -9.11
N SER A 298 -16.38 20.74 -10.06
CA SER A 298 -17.85 20.83 -10.03
C SER A 298 -18.51 19.96 -8.97
N PHE A 299 -17.73 19.09 -8.29
CA PHE A 299 -18.18 18.31 -7.15
C PHE A 299 -18.00 19.16 -5.88
N ASP A 300 -18.97 20.00 -5.60
CA ASP A 300 -18.97 20.83 -4.40
C ASP A 300 -18.97 19.93 -3.15
N SER A 301 -18.11 20.26 -2.19
CA SER A 301 -18.01 19.59 -0.89
C SER A 301 -19.30 19.60 -0.06
N SER A 302 -20.31 20.38 -0.48
CA SER A 302 -21.66 20.41 0.11
C SER A 302 -22.61 19.32 -0.47
N SER A 303 -22.15 18.57 -1.47
CA SER A 303 -22.97 17.54 -2.14
C SER A 303 -22.70 16.11 -1.64
N PHE A 304 -21.88 15.96 -0.60
CA PHE A 304 -21.45 14.66 -0.05
C PHE A 304 -21.79 14.49 1.42
#